data_9c3275af81d6f2924333a4c669ddc7f8
#
_entry.id   9c3275af81d6f2924333a4c669ddc7f8
#
_cell.length_a   1.000
_cell.length_b   1.000
_cell.length_c   1.000
_cell.angle_alpha   90.00
_cell.angle_beta   90.00
_cell.angle_gamma   90.00
#
_symmetry.space_group_name_H-M   'P 1'
#
loop_
_entity.id
_entity.type
_entity.pdbx_description
1 polymer ?
#
loop_
_entity_poly.entity_id
_entity_poly.type
_entity_poly.pdbx_seq_one_letter_code
_entity_poly.pdbx_strand_id
1 'polypeptide(L)'
;MDAGDDLSQRAQAFARHVVRPGAPRWEAERRIAREAITAAAAIGLTGLEVPVAFGGLGLGYRVKARVAEVLGAADFGFTMSLLNTHNIAAKLAREAPAELARRHVPELLSGRRLGCTALTEAGAGSDFGAIVTMATRTAAGWRLDGAKAWITNAAEAELVVLYAQTEAGRGGCGIACFLVDAARPGFVREPAFALTGQHAIGAGGFRLEGYLARDDEMLHPPGQAFKSALRSINGARVYIASMCNGMVGEALRVASDYGLQRRSFGRPLTEHQGWRWRLAEAATELAAARLLVAQAAARIEAGADAQLYAAQAKLFATRMAERQLPVLAQAMGAEGLREHHPFGRHLAGARVAGFVDGSNEMLLERIAALQRTAPTLENP
;
A
#
# COMPACT_ATOMS: atom_id res chain seq x y z
N MET A 1 -6.23 -28.12 3.28
CA MET A 1 -5.75 -26.84 2.73
C MET A 1 -6.00 -25.80 3.81
N ASP A 2 -4.98 -25.07 4.22
CA ASP A 2 -5.15 -23.99 5.19
C ASP A 2 -5.99 -22.86 4.58
N ALA A 3 -6.78 -22.15 5.41
CA ALA A 3 -7.63 -21.04 4.95
C ALA A 3 -6.84 -19.94 4.22
N GLY A 4 -5.57 -19.74 4.59
CA GLY A 4 -4.68 -18.83 3.92
C GLY A 4 -4.22 -19.28 2.53
N ASP A 5 -4.10 -20.59 2.32
CA ASP A 5 -3.73 -21.18 1.02
C ASP A 5 -4.91 -21.11 0.05
N ASP A 6 -6.13 -21.42 0.52
CA ASP A 6 -7.37 -21.29 -0.27
C ASP A 6 -7.58 -19.84 -0.72
N LEU A 7 -7.40 -18.87 0.19
CA LEU A 7 -7.51 -17.46 -0.15
C LEU A 7 -6.44 -17.02 -1.15
N SER A 8 -5.22 -17.52 -1.03
CA SER A 8 -4.14 -17.22 -1.98
C SER A 8 -4.47 -17.73 -3.38
N GLN A 9 -5.08 -18.91 -3.52
CA GLN A 9 -5.54 -19.43 -4.81
C GLN A 9 -6.68 -18.58 -5.39
N ARG A 10 -7.67 -18.19 -4.57
CA ARG A 10 -8.73 -17.27 -5.00
C ARG A 10 -8.17 -15.92 -5.44
N ALA A 11 -7.21 -15.36 -4.71
CA ALA A 11 -6.53 -14.12 -5.07
C ALA A 11 -5.77 -14.27 -6.41
N GLN A 12 -5.11 -15.41 -6.68
CA GLN A 12 -4.45 -15.67 -7.96
C GLN A 12 -5.45 -15.73 -9.12
N ALA A 13 -6.56 -16.43 -8.95
CA ALA A 13 -7.63 -16.48 -9.96
C ALA A 13 -8.20 -15.09 -10.21
N PHE A 14 -8.48 -14.32 -9.16
CA PHE A 14 -8.97 -12.96 -9.24
C PHE A 14 -7.96 -12.02 -9.94
N ALA A 15 -6.69 -12.10 -9.58
CA ALA A 15 -5.61 -11.33 -10.22
C ALA A 15 -5.55 -11.61 -11.72
N ARG A 16 -5.68 -12.88 -12.12
CA ARG A 16 -5.62 -13.32 -13.53
C ARG A 16 -6.83 -12.89 -14.34
N HIS A 17 -8.04 -13.05 -13.79
CA HIS A 17 -9.27 -12.92 -14.56
C HIS A 17 -9.95 -11.55 -14.41
N VAL A 18 -9.63 -10.78 -13.39
CA VAL A 18 -10.24 -9.46 -13.14
C VAL A 18 -9.20 -8.35 -13.16
N VAL A 19 -8.14 -8.43 -12.33
CA VAL A 19 -7.22 -7.31 -12.16
C VAL A 19 -6.37 -7.09 -13.41
N ARG A 20 -5.71 -8.13 -13.90
CA ARG A 20 -4.83 -8.02 -15.08
C ARG A 20 -5.54 -7.50 -16.32
N PRO A 21 -6.73 -8.00 -16.72
CA PRO A 21 -7.48 -7.46 -17.86
C PRO A 21 -8.01 -6.05 -17.61
N GLY A 22 -8.34 -5.70 -16.36
CA GLY A 22 -8.88 -4.40 -15.99
C GLY A 22 -7.84 -3.28 -15.94
N ALA A 23 -6.61 -3.58 -15.55
CA ALA A 23 -5.57 -2.61 -15.25
C ALA A 23 -5.29 -1.59 -16.38
N PRO A 24 -5.14 -1.97 -17.66
CA PRO A 24 -4.93 -0.99 -18.74
C PRO A 24 -6.10 0.00 -18.88
N ARG A 25 -7.33 -0.49 -18.74
CA ARG A 25 -8.53 0.34 -18.82
C ARG A 25 -8.61 1.30 -17.64
N TRP A 26 -8.37 0.83 -16.41
CA TRP A 26 -8.41 1.67 -15.20
C TRP A 26 -7.36 2.77 -15.24
N GLU A 27 -6.17 2.45 -15.78
CA GLU A 27 -5.13 3.46 -15.98
C GLU A 27 -5.56 4.54 -16.98
N ALA A 28 -6.17 4.16 -18.10
CA ALA A 28 -6.70 5.09 -19.11
C ALA A 28 -7.88 5.93 -18.58
N GLU A 29 -8.79 5.32 -17.82
CA GLU A 29 -9.95 5.98 -17.21
C GLU A 29 -9.57 6.75 -15.92
N ARG A 30 -8.33 6.62 -15.43
CA ARG A 30 -7.81 7.23 -14.19
C ARG A 30 -8.61 6.89 -12.93
N ARG A 31 -9.24 5.73 -12.92
CA ARG A 31 -10.00 5.22 -11.77
C ARG A 31 -10.12 3.70 -11.82
N ILE A 32 -10.21 3.08 -10.65
CA ILE A 32 -10.55 1.66 -10.53
C ILE A 32 -12.08 1.51 -10.60
N ALA A 33 -12.54 0.56 -11.41
CA ALA A 33 -13.96 0.23 -11.46
C ALA A 33 -14.44 -0.29 -10.09
N ARG A 34 -15.49 0.30 -9.53
CA ARG A 34 -16.05 -0.06 -8.21
C ARG A 34 -16.46 -1.54 -8.15
N GLU A 35 -16.93 -2.08 -9.27
CA GLU A 35 -17.30 -3.49 -9.41
C GLU A 35 -16.12 -4.44 -9.16
N ALA A 36 -14.89 -4.02 -9.52
CA ALA A 36 -13.69 -4.82 -9.24
C ALA A 36 -13.38 -4.86 -7.73
N ILE A 37 -13.57 -3.76 -7.02
CA ILE A 37 -13.43 -3.72 -5.56
C ILE A 37 -14.52 -4.57 -4.88
N THR A 38 -15.77 -4.46 -5.34
CA THR A 38 -16.88 -5.28 -4.82
C THR A 38 -16.67 -6.78 -5.09
N ALA A 39 -16.13 -7.14 -6.26
CA ALA A 39 -15.77 -8.51 -6.58
C ALA A 39 -14.61 -9.02 -5.71
N ALA A 40 -13.61 -8.20 -5.41
CA ALA A 40 -12.55 -8.53 -4.45
C ALA A 40 -13.11 -8.74 -3.04
N ALA A 41 -14.06 -7.91 -2.63
CA ALA A 41 -14.76 -8.01 -1.37
C ALA A 41 -15.55 -9.34 -1.24
N ALA A 42 -16.23 -9.76 -2.32
CA ALA A 42 -17.00 -10.99 -2.34
C ALA A 42 -16.15 -12.26 -2.08
N ILE A 43 -14.85 -12.20 -2.36
CA ILE A 43 -13.90 -13.27 -2.04
C ILE A 43 -13.07 -13.01 -0.78
N GLY A 44 -13.41 -11.98 0.01
CA GLY A 44 -12.84 -11.69 1.32
C GLY A 44 -11.56 -10.82 1.32
N LEU A 45 -11.12 -10.27 0.18
CA LEU A 45 -9.85 -9.54 0.09
C LEU A 45 -9.86 -8.18 0.81
N THR A 46 -11.03 -7.63 1.10
CA THR A 46 -11.19 -6.42 1.93
C THR A 46 -11.11 -6.69 3.43
N GLY A 47 -11.18 -7.95 3.86
CA GLY A 47 -11.31 -8.34 5.26
C GLY A 47 -10.22 -9.28 5.79
N LEU A 48 -9.04 -9.36 5.16
CA LEU A 48 -7.96 -10.32 5.47
C LEU A 48 -7.67 -10.42 6.98
N GLU A 49 -7.28 -9.31 7.60
CA GLU A 49 -6.91 -9.22 9.02
C GLU A 49 -8.05 -8.74 9.92
N VAL A 50 -9.21 -8.40 9.36
CA VAL A 50 -10.35 -7.95 10.16
C VAL A 50 -10.85 -9.13 11.00
N PRO A 51 -11.10 -8.94 12.31
CA PRO A 51 -11.59 -10.01 13.17
C PRO A 51 -12.91 -10.60 12.67
N VAL A 52 -13.08 -11.91 12.86
CA VAL A 52 -14.30 -12.64 12.46
C VAL A 52 -15.56 -12.05 13.09
N ALA A 53 -15.47 -11.53 14.32
CA ALA A 53 -16.58 -10.87 15.01
C ALA A 53 -17.13 -9.62 14.28
N PHE A 54 -16.35 -9.05 13.36
CA PHE A 54 -16.76 -7.95 12.49
C PHE A 54 -17.00 -8.37 11.03
N GLY A 55 -17.03 -9.69 10.76
CA GLY A 55 -17.27 -10.23 9.41
C GLY A 55 -16.03 -10.37 8.55
N GLY A 56 -14.83 -10.19 9.09
CA GLY A 56 -13.57 -10.42 8.41
C GLY A 56 -13.11 -11.87 8.46
N LEU A 57 -11.90 -12.13 7.93
CA LEU A 57 -11.32 -13.49 7.88
C LEU A 57 -10.41 -13.82 9.06
N GLY A 58 -9.97 -12.80 9.84
CA GLY A 58 -9.10 -12.98 11.00
C GLY A 58 -7.75 -13.63 10.69
N LEU A 59 -7.26 -13.49 9.46
CA LEU A 59 -6.01 -14.11 9.01
C LEU A 59 -4.78 -13.32 9.47
N GLY A 60 -3.63 -13.98 9.48
CA GLY A 60 -2.37 -13.38 9.88
C GLY A 60 -1.74 -12.49 8.80
N TYR A 61 -0.76 -11.68 9.22
CA TYR A 61 -0.10 -10.72 8.35
C TYR A 61 0.68 -11.38 7.17
N ARG A 62 1.19 -12.60 7.35
CA ARG A 62 1.86 -13.35 6.27
C ARG A 62 0.93 -13.63 5.09
N VAL A 63 -0.34 -13.89 5.36
CA VAL A 63 -1.36 -14.09 4.30
C VAL A 63 -1.58 -12.79 3.55
N LYS A 64 -1.70 -11.65 4.25
CA LYS A 64 -1.81 -10.33 3.63
C LYS A 64 -0.61 -9.99 2.74
N ALA A 65 0.62 -10.26 3.21
CA ALA A 65 1.83 -10.05 2.42
C ALA A 65 1.83 -10.89 1.14
N ARG A 66 1.40 -12.16 1.21
CA ARG A 66 1.26 -13.06 0.07
C ARG A 66 0.20 -12.58 -0.92
N VAL A 67 -0.96 -12.16 -0.43
CA VAL A 67 -2.03 -11.58 -1.27
C VAL A 67 -1.55 -10.29 -1.94
N ALA A 68 -0.81 -9.43 -1.23
CA ALA A 68 -0.24 -8.21 -1.79
C ALA A 68 0.75 -8.51 -2.93
N GLU A 69 1.60 -9.55 -2.82
CA GLU A 69 2.49 -9.99 -3.89
C GLU A 69 1.70 -10.47 -5.12
N VAL A 70 0.69 -11.31 -4.89
CA VAL A 70 -0.15 -11.88 -5.96
C VAL A 70 -0.91 -10.80 -6.74
N LEU A 71 -1.55 -9.87 -6.03
CA LEU A 71 -2.30 -8.78 -6.65
C LEU A 71 -1.36 -7.74 -7.28
N GLY A 72 -0.24 -7.43 -6.62
CA GLY A 72 0.80 -6.51 -7.12
C GLY A 72 1.43 -6.98 -8.42
N ALA A 73 1.53 -8.30 -8.64
CA ALA A 73 1.95 -8.89 -9.90
C ALA A 73 0.98 -8.58 -11.06
N ALA A 74 -0.30 -8.34 -10.77
CA ALA A 74 -1.29 -7.98 -11.77
C ALA A 74 -1.38 -6.45 -11.96
N ASP A 75 -1.50 -5.70 -10.85
CA ASP A 75 -1.54 -4.23 -10.88
C ASP A 75 -1.24 -3.63 -9.48
N PHE A 76 -0.28 -2.69 -9.46
CA PHE A 76 0.11 -1.98 -8.23
C PHE A 76 -1.01 -1.06 -7.74
N GLY A 77 -1.63 -0.30 -8.66
CA GLY A 77 -2.65 0.70 -8.33
C GLY A 77 -3.88 0.09 -7.69
N PHE A 78 -4.42 -0.97 -8.30
CA PHE A 78 -5.53 -1.73 -7.74
C PHE A 78 -5.21 -2.26 -6.34
N THR A 79 -4.03 -2.85 -6.17
CA THR A 79 -3.62 -3.44 -4.90
C THR A 79 -3.49 -2.39 -3.80
N MET A 80 -2.92 -1.22 -4.11
CA MET A 80 -2.83 -0.08 -3.18
C MET A 80 -4.22 0.38 -2.73
N SER A 81 -5.15 0.58 -3.66
CA SER A 81 -6.51 1.02 -3.37
C SER A 81 -7.26 0.01 -2.47
N LEU A 82 -7.19 -1.27 -2.82
CA LEU A 82 -7.83 -2.35 -2.07
C LEU A 82 -7.27 -2.46 -0.65
N LEU A 83 -5.93 -2.48 -0.51
CA LEU A 83 -5.29 -2.61 0.80
C LEU A 83 -5.46 -1.38 1.67
N ASN A 84 -5.57 -0.17 1.10
CA ASN A 84 -5.97 1.00 1.88
C ASN A 84 -7.35 0.82 2.49
N THR A 85 -8.34 0.40 1.72
CA THR A 85 -9.69 0.12 2.22
C THR A 85 -9.68 -0.97 3.30
N HIS A 86 -8.97 -2.08 3.06
CA HIS A 86 -8.75 -3.13 4.05
C HIS A 86 -8.13 -2.58 5.36
N ASN A 87 -7.11 -1.73 5.26
CA ASN A 87 -6.41 -1.18 6.43
C ASN A 87 -7.34 -0.32 7.28
N ILE A 88 -8.24 0.47 6.66
CA ILE A 88 -9.24 1.24 7.40
C ILE A 88 -10.23 0.30 8.11
N ALA A 89 -10.73 -0.74 7.43
CA ALA A 89 -11.60 -1.73 8.06
C ALA A 89 -10.93 -2.42 9.26
N ALA A 90 -9.68 -2.87 9.09
CA ALA A 90 -8.92 -3.53 10.14
C ALA A 90 -8.61 -2.58 11.32
N LYS A 91 -8.29 -1.31 11.04
CA LYS A 91 -8.06 -0.29 12.07
C LYS A 91 -9.34 0.00 12.86
N LEU A 92 -10.45 0.23 12.20
CA LEU A 92 -11.74 0.48 12.88
C LEU A 92 -12.16 -0.71 13.72
N ALA A 93 -12.04 -1.93 13.21
CA ALA A 93 -12.42 -3.14 13.95
C ALA A 93 -11.59 -3.37 15.21
N ARG A 94 -10.34 -2.89 15.26
CA ARG A 94 -9.42 -3.10 16.39
C ARG A 94 -9.32 -1.92 17.35
N GLU A 95 -9.50 -0.69 16.87
CA GLU A 95 -9.09 0.52 17.59
C GLU A 95 -10.26 1.50 17.80
N ALA A 96 -11.36 1.40 17.05
CA ALA A 96 -12.51 2.29 17.20
C ALA A 96 -13.47 1.84 18.29
N PRO A 97 -14.29 2.75 18.85
CA PRO A 97 -15.45 2.38 19.65
C PRO A 97 -16.35 1.37 18.92
N ALA A 98 -16.88 0.38 19.65
CA ALA A 98 -17.60 -0.74 19.05
C ALA A 98 -18.77 -0.32 18.15
N GLU A 99 -19.53 0.71 18.53
CA GLU A 99 -20.64 1.23 17.73
C GLU A 99 -20.17 1.84 16.40
N LEU A 100 -19.05 2.57 16.43
CA LEU A 100 -18.44 3.15 15.24
C LEU A 100 -17.93 2.04 14.28
N ALA A 101 -17.28 1.02 14.84
CA ALA A 101 -16.82 -0.13 14.09
C ALA A 101 -18.00 -0.90 13.46
N ARG A 102 -19.05 -1.22 14.21
CA ARG A 102 -20.26 -1.91 13.69
C ARG A 102 -20.94 -1.15 12.56
N ARG A 103 -20.93 0.18 12.61
CA ARG A 103 -21.52 1.04 11.57
C ARG A 103 -20.73 1.00 10.26
N HIS A 104 -19.40 1.06 10.31
CA HIS A 104 -18.60 1.35 9.12
C HIS A 104 -17.82 0.14 8.58
N VAL A 105 -17.44 -0.83 9.42
CA VAL A 105 -16.66 -2.00 8.97
C VAL A 105 -17.41 -2.82 7.91
N PRO A 106 -18.71 -3.15 8.05
CA PRO A 106 -19.43 -3.92 7.03
C PRO A 106 -19.49 -3.24 5.65
N GLU A 107 -19.52 -1.91 5.60
CA GLU A 107 -19.53 -1.17 4.33
C GLU A 107 -18.19 -1.21 3.62
N LEU A 108 -17.09 -1.15 4.38
CA LEU A 108 -15.72 -1.32 3.86
C LEU A 108 -15.48 -2.77 3.41
N LEU A 109 -15.93 -3.75 4.20
CA LEU A 109 -15.80 -5.17 3.87
C LEU A 109 -16.56 -5.56 2.60
N SER A 110 -17.71 -4.94 2.35
CA SER A 110 -18.49 -5.17 1.11
C SER A 110 -17.95 -4.42 -0.11
N GLY A 111 -16.97 -3.55 0.04
CA GLY A 111 -16.46 -2.70 -1.04
C GLY A 111 -17.43 -1.59 -1.48
N ARG A 112 -18.56 -1.40 -0.77
CA ARG A 112 -19.50 -0.30 -1.06
C ARG A 112 -18.91 1.06 -0.73
N ARG A 113 -18.04 1.14 0.28
CA ARG A 113 -17.27 2.34 0.61
C ARG A 113 -15.78 2.06 0.53
N LEU A 114 -15.03 3.00 0.01
CA LEU A 114 -13.57 2.98 0.02
C LEU A 114 -13.03 3.75 1.21
N GLY A 115 -11.89 3.29 1.72
CA GLY A 115 -11.19 3.95 2.80
C GLY A 115 -9.83 4.50 2.36
N CYS A 116 -9.37 5.55 3.04
CA CYS A 116 -8.00 6.04 2.92
C CYS A 116 -7.45 6.54 4.26
N THR A 117 -6.13 6.57 4.35
CA THR A 117 -5.39 7.18 5.46
C THR A 117 -4.82 8.52 5.02
N ALA A 118 -5.08 9.59 5.75
CA ALA A 118 -4.65 10.94 5.44
C ALA A 118 -3.72 11.50 6.53
N LEU A 119 -2.41 11.27 6.33
CA LEU A 119 -1.34 11.86 7.13
C LEU A 119 -0.76 13.09 6.44
N THR A 120 -0.34 12.92 5.19
CA THR A 120 0.51 13.81 4.41
C THR A 120 -0.19 15.12 4.05
N GLU A 121 0.57 16.21 4.07
CA GLU A 121 0.21 17.54 3.59
C GLU A 121 1.24 18.02 2.56
N ALA A 122 0.92 19.05 1.79
CA ALA A 122 1.84 19.58 0.78
C ALA A 122 3.21 20.00 1.37
N GLY A 123 3.22 20.48 2.62
CA GLY A 123 4.42 20.91 3.35
C GLY A 123 4.97 19.88 4.35
N ALA A 124 4.30 18.73 4.55
CA ALA A 124 4.66 17.76 5.58
C ALA A 124 4.44 16.31 5.09
N GLY A 125 5.46 15.73 4.46
CA GLY A 125 5.49 14.35 4.00
C GLY A 125 6.38 13.48 4.89
N SER A 126 7.69 13.51 4.66
CA SER A 126 8.68 12.75 5.43
C SER A 126 8.68 13.14 6.92
N ASP A 127 8.53 14.41 7.21
CA ASP A 127 8.30 14.94 8.56
C ASP A 127 6.80 15.11 8.82
N PHE A 128 6.09 14.00 9.01
CA PHE A 128 4.67 14.10 9.29
C PHE A 128 4.33 14.64 10.70
N GLY A 129 5.33 14.77 11.57
CA GLY A 129 5.20 15.49 12.84
C GLY A 129 4.91 16.98 12.66
N ALA A 130 5.27 17.53 11.50
CA ALA A 130 5.08 18.94 11.13
C ALA A 130 3.73 19.24 10.44
N ILE A 131 2.77 18.33 10.41
CA ILE A 131 1.43 18.60 9.85
C ILE A 131 0.78 19.79 10.55
N VAL A 132 0.02 20.60 9.80
CA VAL A 132 -0.65 21.81 10.27
C VAL A 132 -2.18 21.76 10.21
N THR A 133 -2.78 20.70 9.64
CA THR A 133 -4.23 20.46 9.76
C THR A 133 -4.59 20.47 11.23
N MET A 134 -5.55 21.31 11.63
CA MET A 134 -5.88 21.58 13.03
C MET A 134 -7.22 20.94 13.44
N ALA A 135 -7.25 20.39 14.63
CA ALA A 135 -8.45 19.94 15.33
C ALA A 135 -8.66 20.84 16.57
N THR A 136 -9.65 21.69 16.52
CA THR A 136 -9.99 22.62 17.62
C THR A 136 -11.18 22.12 18.40
N ARG A 137 -11.07 22.01 19.73
CA ARG A 137 -12.16 21.60 20.60
C ARG A 137 -13.30 22.64 20.58
N THR A 138 -14.53 22.16 20.45
CA THR A 138 -15.76 22.96 20.52
C THR A 138 -16.77 22.29 21.45
N ALA A 139 -17.89 22.96 21.75
CA ALA A 139 -18.98 22.38 22.53
C ALA A 139 -19.65 21.17 21.84
N ALA A 140 -19.60 21.10 20.49
CA ALA A 140 -20.23 20.06 19.68
C ALA A 140 -19.27 18.93 19.23
N GLY A 141 -18.02 18.95 19.70
CA GLY A 141 -16.99 18.01 19.29
C GLY A 141 -15.71 18.70 18.82
N TRP A 142 -15.13 18.28 17.72
CA TRP A 142 -13.86 18.77 17.18
C TRP A 142 -14.07 19.38 15.80
N ARG A 143 -13.75 20.66 15.67
CA ARG A 143 -13.73 21.33 14.37
C ARG A 143 -12.39 21.07 13.69
N LEU A 144 -12.42 20.51 12.49
CA LEU A 144 -11.25 20.18 11.69
C LEU A 144 -11.12 21.20 10.55
N ASP A 145 -9.94 21.81 10.43
CA ASP A 145 -9.60 22.78 9.40
C ASP A 145 -8.20 22.45 8.85
N GLY A 146 -8.03 22.47 7.52
CA GLY A 146 -6.74 22.23 6.87
C GLY A 146 -6.85 21.49 5.54
N ALA A 147 -5.70 21.04 5.02
CA ALA A 147 -5.64 20.37 3.72
C ALA A 147 -4.71 19.16 3.77
N LYS A 148 -5.10 18.10 3.10
CA LYS A 148 -4.30 16.88 2.90
C LYS A 148 -3.96 16.71 1.43
N ALA A 149 -2.77 16.19 1.16
CA ALA A 149 -2.25 15.97 -0.20
C ALA A 149 -1.55 14.62 -0.30
N TRP A 150 -1.41 14.09 -1.53
CA TRP A 150 -0.75 12.82 -1.83
C TRP A 150 -1.44 11.60 -1.18
N ILE A 151 -2.75 11.68 -1.03
CA ILE A 151 -3.54 10.64 -0.37
C ILE A 151 -4.04 9.64 -1.42
N THR A 152 -3.67 8.37 -1.26
CA THR A 152 -4.21 7.26 -2.05
C THR A 152 -5.72 7.16 -1.85
N ASN A 153 -6.48 6.93 -2.90
CA ASN A 153 -7.94 6.92 -2.92
C ASN A 153 -8.61 8.29 -2.63
N ALA A 154 -7.88 9.40 -2.47
CA ALA A 154 -8.48 10.69 -2.15
C ALA A 154 -9.62 11.09 -3.10
N ALA A 155 -9.51 10.70 -4.37
CA ALA A 155 -10.52 11.01 -5.38
C ALA A 155 -11.87 10.35 -5.12
N GLU A 156 -11.91 9.19 -4.44
CA GLU A 156 -13.13 8.37 -4.31
C GLU A 156 -13.43 7.88 -2.89
N ALA A 157 -12.47 7.92 -1.95
CA ALA A 157 -12.67 7.41 -0.60
C ALA A 157 -13.81 8.15 0.12
N GLU A 158 -14.68 7.39 0.74
CA GLU A 158 -15.80 7.92 1.54
C GLU A 158 -15.48 7.92 3.04
N LEU A 159 -14.57 7.07 3.51
CA LEU A 159 -14.11 7.06 4.90
C LEU A 159 -12.62 7.35 4.97
N VAL A 160 -12.25 8.32 5.81
CA VAL A 160 -10.88 8.80 5.95
C VAL A 160 -10.42 8.69 7.39
N VAL A 161 -9.34 7.96 7.62
CA VAL A 161 -8.59 8.03 8.87
C VAL A 161 -7.64 9.21 8.77
N LEU A 162 -7.99 10.29 9.45
CA LEU A 162 -7.32 11.59 9.38
C LEU A 162 -6.45 11.84 10.60
N TYR A 163 -5.26 12.39 10.39
CA TYR A 163 -4.39 12.88 11.45
C TYR A 163 -4.33 14.40 11.45
N ALA A 164 -4.56 15.02 12.62
CA ALA A 164 -4.59 16.47 12.80
C ALA A 164 -3.92 16.89 14.11
N GLN A 165 -3.34 18.08 14.15
CA GLN A 165 -2.81 18.69 15.38
C GLN A 165 -3.97 19.19 16.26
N THR A 166 -3.85 18.98 17.56
CA THR A 166 -4.76 19.57 18.55
C THR A 166 -4.17 20.80 19.22
N GLU A 167 -2.86 21.00 19.07
CA GLU A 167 -2.14 22.16 19.61
C GLU A 167 -0.94 22.45 18.70
N ALA A 168 -0.86 23.69 18.23
CA ALA A 168 0.21 24.12 17.31
C ALA A 168 1.60 23.95 17.92
N GLY A 169 2.55 23.45 17.14
CA GLY A 169 3.96 23.35 17.54
C GLY A 169 4.30 22.16 18.47
N ARG A 170 3.33 21.31 18.81
CA ARG A 170 3.56 20.12 19.67
C ARG A 170 4.17 18.93 18.91
N GLY A 171 4.39 19.05 17.60
CA GLY A 171 4.92 17.95 16.79
C GLY A 171 4.07 16.66 16.94
N GLY A 172 4.72 15.51 16.93
CA GLY A 172 4.02 14.22 17.06
C GLY A 172 3.19 14.06 18.34
N CYS A 173 3.52 14.78 19.42
CA CYS A 173 2.78 14.70 20.69
C CYS A 173 1.41 15.40 20.62
N GLY A 174 1.24 16.37 19.73
CA GLY A 174 -0.03 17.08 19.53
C GLY A 174 -0.98 16.43 18.54
N ILE A 175 -0.57 15.37 17.84
CA ILE A 175 -1.36 14.73 16.81
C ILE A 175 -2.42 13.82 17.42
N ALA A 176 -3.68 14.02 17.01
CA ALA A 176 -4.81 13.11 17.21
C ALA A 176 -5.21 12.44 15.90
N CYS A 177 -5.98 11.35 15.99
CA CYS A 177 -6.49 10.60 14.84
C CYS A 177 -8.01 10.55 14.87
N PHE A 178 -8.65 10.88 13.75
CA PHE A 178 -10.10 10.96 13.61
C PHE A 178 -10.61 10.08 12.47
N LEU A 179 -11.83 9.57 12.60
CA LEU A 179 -12.59 9.07 11.46
C LEU A 179 -13.39 10.22 10.85
N VAL A 180 -13.22 10.45 9.55
CA VAL A 180 -13.94 11.48 8.78
C VAL A 180 -14.78 10.79 7.72
N ASP A 181 -16.06 11.16 7.64
CA ASP A 181 -16.97 10.75 6.57
C ASP A 181 -17.03 11.85 5.50
N ALA A 182 -16.55 11.54 4.30
CA ALA A 182 -16.44 12.50 3.20
C ALA A 182 -17.81 12.99 2.65
N ALA A 183 -18.92 12.36 3.05
CA ALA A 183 -20.26 12.82 2.68
C ALA A 183 -20.77 13.97 3.56
N ARG A 184 -20.08 14.30 4.65
CA ARG A 184 -20.54 15.33 5.61
C ARG A 184 -20.05 16.72 5.21
N PRO A 185 -20.81 17.78 5.60
CA PRO A 185 -20.41 19.17 5.38
C PRO A 185 -19.01 19.47 5.93
N GLY A 186 -18.27 20.33 5.22
CA GLY A 186 -16.91 20.71 5.57
C GLY A 186 -15.83 19.79 4.98
N PHE A 187 -16.18 18.69 4.27
CA PHE A 187 -15.23 17.94 3.47
C PHE A 187 -15.28 18.41 2.01
N VAL A 188 -14.19 18.94 1.50
CA VAL A 188 -14.06 19.48 0.14
C VAL A 188 -13.05 18.65 -0.64
N ARG A 189 -13.54 17.80 -1.53
CA ARG A 189 -12.71 16.94 -2.38
C ARG A 189 -12.02 17.76 -3.46
N GLU A 190 -10.76 17.45 -3.75
CA GLU A 190 -10.01 18.00 -4.86
C GLU A 190 -9.87 16.96 -5.99
N PRO A 191 -9.61 17.41 -7.24
CA PRO A 191 -9.33 16.50 -8.34
C PRO A 191 -8.08 15.63 -8.05
N ALA A 192 -8.08 14.40 -8.59
CA ALA A 192 -6.89 13.56 -8.55
C ALA A 192 -5.71 14.23 -9.27
N PHE A 193 -4.51 13.99 -8.77
CA PHE A 193 -3.29 14.50 -9.40
C PHE A 193 -3.03 13.80 -10.74
N ALA A 194 -2.57 14.57 -11.72
CA ALA A 194 -2.05 14.04 -12.98
C ALA A 194 -0.62 13.53 -12.75
N LEU A 195 -0.48 12.23 -12.55
CA LEU A 195 0.81 11.56 -12.31
C LEU A 195 1.43 11.08 -13.63
N THR A 196 2.70 10.64 -13.57
CA THR A 196 3.37 9.97 -14.71
C THR A 196 3.07 8.47 -14.75
N GLY A 197 1.81 8.10 -14.58
CA GLY A 197 1.31 6.73 -14.45
C GLY A 197 0.72 6.47 -13.07
N GLN A 198 0.11 5.27 -12.90
CA GLN A 198 -0.63 4.89 -11.69
C GLN A 198 -1.82 5.83 -11.36
N HIS A 199 -2.44 6.37 -12.38
CA HIS A 199 -3.59 7.27 -12.24
C HIS A 199 -4.77 6.60 -11.54
N ALA A 200 -4.93 5.29 -11.74
CA ALA A 200 -5.99 4.49 -11.14
C ALA A 200 -5.97 4.47 -9.59
N ILE A 201 -4.82 4.78 -8.96
CA ILE A 201 -4.74 4.91 -7.49
C ILE A 201 -5.67 6.01 -6.96
N GLY A 202 -6.06 6.98 -7.79
CA GLY A 202 -6.85 8.13 -7.37
C GLY A 202 -6.15 9.00 -6.33
N ALA A 203 -4.80 9.12 -6.44
CA ALA A 203 -4.02 9.95 -5.54
C ALA A 203 -4.37 11.42 -5.73
N GLY A 204 -4.60 12.13 -4.64
CA GLY A 204 -5.02 13.53 -4.68
C GLY A 204 -4.98 14.19 -3.31
N GLY A 205 -5.78 15.23 -3.18
CA GLY A 205 -5.97 15.98 -1.95
C GLY A 205 -7.44 16.22 -1.62
N PHE A 206 -7.63 16.83 -0.47
CA PHE A 206 -8.91 17.39 -0.04
C PHE A 206 -8.67 18.43 1.05
N ARG A 207 -9.67 19.30 1.25
CA ARG A 207 -9.67 20.27 2.35
C ARG A 207 -10.76 19.95 3.35
N LEU A 208 -10.51 20.35 4.58
CA LEU A 208 -11.48 20.41 5.66
C LEU A 208 -11.72 21.87 5.99
N GLU A 209 -12.98 22.30 5.90
CA GLU A 209 -13.43 23.69 6.08
C GLU A 209 -14.52 23.68 7.16
N GLY A 210 -14.11 23.76 8.42
CA GLY A 210 -15.03 23.68 9.54
C GLY A 210 -15.73 22.32 9.69
N TYR A 211 -15.10 21.23 9.25
CA TYR A 211 -15.67 19.89 9.40
C TYR A 211 -15.83 19.54 10.88
N LEU A 212 -17.02 19.13 11.29
CA LEU A 212 -17.31 18.81 12.69
C LEU A 212 -17.20 17.27 12.92
N ALA A 213 -16.13 16.83 13.58
CA ALA A 213 -15.99 15.46 14.06
C ALA A 213 -16.59 15.34 15.47
N ARG A 214 -17.33 14.25 15.73
CA ARG A 214 -17.86 13.93 17.04
C ARG A 214 -16.78 13.37 17.97
N ASP A 215 -17.02 13.34 19.26
CA ASP A 215 -16.07 12.80 20.23
C ASP A 215 -15.78 11.31 20.02
N ASP A 216 -16.81 10.54 19.65
CA ASP A 216 -16.70 9.11 19.37
C ASP A 216 -15.95 8.80 18.05
N GLU A 217 -15.72 9.81 17.20
CA GLU A 217 -14.95 9.73 15.96
C GLU A 217 -13.45 9.97 16.18
N MET A 218 -13.02 10.38 17.38
CA MET A 218 -11.59 10.39 17.72
C MET A 218 -11.11 8.97 18.01
N LEU A 219 -10.35 8.39 17.09
CA LEU A 219 -9.81 7.03 17.21
C LEU A 219 -8.64 6.97 18.19
N HIS A 220 -7.79 8.00 18.19
CA HIS A 220 -6.67 8.12 19.12
C HIS A 220 -6.49 9.57 19.56
N PRO A 221 -6.35 9.81 20.88
CA PRO A 221 -6.04 11.14 21.41
C PRO A 221 -4.58 11.53 21.13
N PRO A 222 -4.21 12.81 21.36
CA PRO A 222 -2.83 13.26 21.32
C PRO A 222 -1.91 12.40 22.19
N GLY A 223 -0.67 12.19 21.71
CA GLY A 223 0.31 11.32 22.36
C GLY A 223 0.19 9.83 21.99
N GLN A 224 -0.97 9.36 21.53
CA GLN A 224 -1.18 7.97 21.09
C GLN A 224 -1.24 7.84 19.56
N ALA A 225 -1.83 8.81 18.87
CA ALA A 225 -2.06 8.75 17.43
C ALA A 225 -0.77 8.61 16.63
N PHE A 226 0.28 9.32 17.00
CA PHE A 226 1.59 9.25 16.32
C PHE A 226 2.20 7.84 16.39
N LYS A 227 2.14 7.19 17.55
CA LYS A 227 2.64 5.82 17.72
C LYS A 227 1.82 4.81 16.94
N SER A 228 0.48 4.97 16.91
CA SER A 228 -0.41 4.13 16.09
C SER A 228 -0.11 4.30 14.59
N ALA A 229 0.13 5.53 14.13
CA ALA A 229 0.53 5.80 12.75
C ALA A 229 1.83 5.08 12.37
N LEU A 230 2.86 5.15 13.21
CA LEU A 230 4.16 4.48 12.96
C LEU A 230 4.01 2.95 12.86
N ARG A 231 3.17 2.33 13.70
CA ARG A 231 2.88 0.89 13.59
C ARG A 231 2.21 0.56 12.27
N SER A 232 1.21 1.35 11.85
CA SER A 232 0.53 1.18 10.56
C SER A 232 1.50 1.33 9.37
N ILE A 233 2.40 2.31 9.42
CA ILE A 233 3.44 2.55 8.41
C ILE A 233 4.40 1.35 8.29
N ASN A 234 4.80 0.71 9.39
CA ASN A 234 5.64 -0.48 9.34
C ASN A 234 4.95 -1.65 8.63
N GLY A 235 3.65 -1.85 8.88
CA GLY A 235 2.84 -2.79 8.10
C GLY A 235 2.79 -2.40 6.62
N ALA A 236 2.54 -1.12 6.31
CA ALA A 236 2.48 -0.66 4.93
C ALA A 236 3.79 -0.93 4.16
N ARG A 237 4.95 -0.69 4.77
CA ARG A 237 6.26 -1.00 4.17
C ARG A 237 6.38 -2.44 3.71
N VAL A 238 5.88 -3.39 4.49
CA VAL A 238 5.98 -4.82 4.16
C VAL A 238 5.07 -5.21 3.00
N TYR A 239 3.80 -4.79 2.97
CA TYR A 239 2.95 -5.12 1.83
C TYR A 239 3.37 -4.38 0.54
N ILE A 240 3.93 -3.16 0.62
CA ILE A 240 4.51 -2.46 -0.53
C ILE A 240 5.72 -3.24 -1.07
N ALA A 241 6.61 -3.73 -0.20
CA ALA A 241 7.70 -4.61 -0.60
C ALA A 241 7.20 -5.87 -1.30
N SER A 242 6.12 -6.48 -0.78
CA SER A 242 5.46 -7.64 -1.41
C SER A 242 4.93 -7.31 -2.80
N MET A 243 4.31 -6.15 -2.99
CA MET A 243 3.82 -5.71 -4.29
C MET A 243 4.97 -5.52 -5.29
N CYS A 244 6.12 -4.95 -4.85
CA CYS A 244 7.33 -4.86 -5.68
C CYS A 244 7.84 -6.23 -6.08
N ASN A 245 7.85 -7.21 -5.16
CA ASN A 245 8.21 -8.59 -5.47
C ASN A 245 7.26 -9.19 -6.53
N GLY A 246 5.96 -8.94 -6.42
CA GLY A 246 4.97 -9.35 -7.40
C GLY A 246 5.23 -8.77 -8.79
N MET A 247 5.48 -7.46 -8.87
CA MET A 247 5.78 -6.77 -10.14
C MET A 247 7.02 -7.35 -10.82
N VAL A 248 8.12 -7.56 -10.08
CA VAL A 248 9.35 -8.14 -10.64
C VAL A 248 9.14 -9.61 -11.02
N GLY A 249 8.42 -10.39 -10.20
CA GLY A 249 8.10 -11.78 -10.49
C GLY A 249 7.30 -11.95 -11.77
N GLU A 250 6.30 -11.10 -12.00
CA GLU A 250 5.52 -11.10 -13.26
C GLU A 250 6.35 -10.66 -14.46
N ALA A 251 7.15 -9.60 -14.31
CA ALA A 251 8.06 -9.14 -15.36
C ALA A 251 9.06 -10.22 -15.77
N LEU A 252 9.63 -10.93 -14.80
CA LEU A 252 10.56 -12.05 -15.01
C LEU A 252 9.88 -13.20 -15.77
N ARG A 253 8.64 -13.55 -15.38
CA ARG A 253 7.85 -14.58 -16.05
C ARG A 253 7.59 -14.21 -17.52
N VAL A 254 7.11 -12.98 -17.77
CA VAL A 254 6.80 -12.49 -19.13
C VAL A 254 8.06 -12.49 -20.01
N ALA A 255 9.18 -11.99 -19.49
CA ALA A 255 10.45 -11.99 -20.22
C ALA A 255 10.94 -13.42 -20.50
N SER A 256 10.81 -14.35 -19.53
CA SER A 256 11.20 -15.76 -19.70
C SER A 256 10.38 -16.45 -20.78
N ASP A 257 9.03 -16.29 -20.74
CA ASP A 257 8.13 -16.88 -21.74
C ASP A 257 8.41 -16.36 -23.15
N TYR A 258 8.69 -15.06 -23.28
CA TYR A 258 9.11 -14.45 -24.54
C TYR A 258 10.43 -15.02 -25.04
N GLY A 259 11.42 -15.17 -24.14
CA GLY A 259 12.74 -15.68 -24.48
C GLY A 259 12.76 -17.12 -24.99
N LEU A 260 11.80 -17.94 -24.55
CA LEU A 260 11.62 -19.31 -25.08
C LEU A 260 11.12 -19.33 -26.53
N GLN A 261 10.30 -18.36 -26.91
CA GLN A 261 9.66 -18.30 -28.23
C GLN A 261 10.48 -17.48 -29.24
N ARG A 262 11.06 -16.36 -28.80
CA ARG A 262 11.80 -15.46 -29.70
C ARG A 262 13.17 -16.03 -30.06
N ARG A 263 13.42 -16.13 -31.37
CA ARG A 263 14.71 -16.55 -31.89
C ARG A 263 15.53 -15.35 -32.40
N SER A 264 16.83 -15.41 -32.19
CA SER A 264 17.83 -14.47 -32.72
C SER A 264 19.11 -15.24 -33.06
N PHE A 265 19.76 -14.91 -34.16
CA PHE A 265 20.94 -15.64 -34.63
C PHE A 265 20.72 -17.17 -34.66
N GLY A 266 19.59 -17.62 -35.16
CA GLY A 266 19.25 -19.03 -35.36
C GLY A 266 18.81 -19.83 -34.15
N ARG A 267 18.80 -19.26 -32.90
CA ARG A 267 18.46 -19.95 -31.67
C ARG A 267 17.55 -19.12 -30.74
N PRO A 268 16.82 -19.72 -29.80
CA PRO A 268 16.01 -19.00 -28.80
C PRO A 268 16.86 -18.04 -27.99
N LEU A 269 16.25 -16.93 -27.49
CA LEU A 269 16.96 -15.98 -26.63
C LEU A 269 17.49 -16.65 -25.37
N THR A 270 16.79 -17.64 -24.83
CA THR A 270 17.19 -18.43 -23.67
C THR A 270 18.51 -19.21 -23.85
N GLU A 271 18.99 -19.40 -25.06
CA GLU A 271 20.29 -20.04 -25.35
C GLU A 271 21.45 -19.04 -25.39
N HIS A 272 21.17 -17.72 -25.37
CA HIS A 272 22.19 -16.68 -25.33
C HIS A 272 22.64 -16.42 -23.88
N GLN A 273 23.93 -16.63 -23.60
CA GLN A 273 24.48 -16.56 -22.24
C GLN A 273 24.24 -15.22 -21.56
N GLY A 274 24.55 -14.10 -22.21
CA GLY A 274 24.34 -12.76 -21.63
C GLY A 274 22.86 -12.41 -21.41
N TRP A 275 21.94 -13.01 -22.16
CA TRP A 275 20.51 -12.86 -21.93
C TRP A 275 20.07 -13.60 -20.66
N ARG A 276 20.51 -14.84 -20.47
CA ARG A 276 20.19 -15.67 -19.28
C ARG A 276 20.70 -15.05 -17.99
N TRP A 277 21.88 -14.42 -18.01
CA TRP A 277 22.44 -13.79 -16.81
C TRP A 277 21.57 -12.71 -16.23
N ARG A 278 20.97 -11.87 -17.09
CA ARG A 278 20.02 -10.82 -16.64
C ARG A 278 18.83 -11.39 -15.88
N LEU A 279 18.27 -12.51 -16.37
CA LEU A 279 17.16 -13.18 -15.70
C LEU A 279 17.60 -13.85 -14.40
N ALA A 280 18.79 -14.43 -14.37
CA ALA A 280 19.34 -15.05 -13.17
C ALA A 280 19.61 -14.02 -12.05
N GLU A 281 20.12 -12.83 -12.39
CA GLU A 281 20.29 -11.72 -11.45
C GLU A 281 18.92 -11.27 -10.90
N ALA A 282 17.96 -11.03 -11.76
CA ALA A 282 16.61 -10.63 -11.34
C ALA A 282 15.94 -11.68 -10.45
N ALA A 283 16.09 -12.97 -10.78
CA ALA A 283 15.57 -14.08 -9.97
C ALA A 283 16.24 -14.15 -8.59
N THR A 284 17.55 -13.92 -8.53
CA THR A 284 18.33 -13.96 -7.28
C THR A 284 17.93 -12.81 -6.35
N GLU A 285 17.83 -11.58 -6.89
CA GLU A 285 17.41 -10.43 -6.10
C GLU A 285 15.95 -10.58 -5.63
N LEU A 286 15.06 -11.12 -6.47
CA LEU A 286 13.68 -11.41 -6.09
C LEU A 286 13.61 -12.43 -4.94
N ALA A 287 14.43 -13.48 -4.97
CA ALA A 287 14.50 -14.45 -3.88
C ALA A 287 14.95 -13.80 -2.57
N ALA A 288 15.97 -12.95 -2.60
CA ALA A 288 16.44 -12.20 -1.44
C ALA A 288 15.36 -11.24 -0.91
N ALA A 289 14.67 -10.50 -1.78
CA ALA A 289 13.59 -9.60 -1.41
C ALA A 289 12.43 -10.33 -0.71
N ARG A 290 12.05 -11.52 -1.21
CA ARG A 290 11.01 -12.37 -0.60
C ARG A 290 11.38 -12.84 0.80
N LEU A 291 12.65 -13.19 1.04
CA LEU A 291 13.14 -13.56 2.38
C LEU A 291 13.04 -12.39 3.37
N LEU A 292 13.44 -11.18 2.95
CA LEU A 292 13.30 -9.98 3.79
C LEU A 292 11.84 -9.69 4.12
N VAL A 293 10.93 -9.80 3.15
CA VAL A 293 9.48 -9.65 3.37
C VAL A 293 8.95 -10.71 4.32
N ALA A 294 9.33 -11.98 4.14
CA ALA A 294 8.88 -13.08 5.00
C ALA A 294 9.30 -12.87 6.45
N GLN A 295 10.54 -12.42 6.69
CA GLN A 295 11.05 -12.11 8.02
C GLN A 295 10.27 -10.95 8.65
N ALA A 296 10.07 -9.85 7.93
CA ALA A 296 9.33 -8.69 8.43
C ALA A 296 7.86 -9.04 8.73
N ALA A 297 7.20 -9.78 7.84
CA ALA A 297 5.82 -10.23 8.01
C ALA A 297 5.65 -11.14 9.25
N ALA A 298 6.60 -12.05 9.47
CA ALA A 298 6.60 -12.93 10.63
C ALA A 298 6.69 -12.14 11.95
N ARG A 299 7.52 -11.11 12.01
CA ARG A 299 7.64 -10.25 13.19
C ARG A 299 6.37 -9.45 13.46
N ILE A 300 5.75 -8.89 12.42
CA ILE A 300 4.46 -8.19 12.56
C ILE A 300 3.39 -9.14 13.10
N GLU A 301 3.29 -10.35 12.55
CA GLU A 301 2.31 -11.35 12.95
C GLU A 301 2.51 -11.80 14.41
N ALA A 302 3.75 -11.89 14.86
CA ALA A 302 4.10 -12.20 16.24
C ALA A 302 3.94 -11.00 17.21
N GLY A 303 3.54 -9.80 16.73
CA GLY A 303 3.47 -8.59 17.54
C GLY A 303 4.83 -8.05 18.00
N ALA A 304 5.93 -8.53 17.39
CA ALA A 304 7.29 -8.12 17.71
C ALA A 304 7.67 -6.80 17.00
N ASP A 305 8.73 -6.13 17.46
CA ASP A 305 9.24 -4.94 16.77
C ASP A 305 9.74 -5.32 15.36
N ALA A 306 9.10 -4.73 14.37
CA ALA A 306 9.37 -4.97 12.96
C ALA A 306 9.98 -3.75 12.25
N GLN A 307 10.31 -2.66 12.96
CA GLN A 307 10.72 -1.40 12.34
C GLN A 307 11.92 -1.56 11.39
N LEU A 308 13.00 -2.18 11.87
CA LEU A 308 14.21 -2.41 11.08
C LEU A 308 13.92 -3.31 9.88
N TYR A 309 13.27 -4.42 10.13
CA TYR A 309 12.99 -5.44 9.10
C TYR A 309 12.04 -4.91 8.02
N ALA A 310 11.01 -4.16 8.40
CA ALA A 310 10.08 -3.52 7.45
C ALA A 310 10.79 -2.45 6.60
N ALA A 311 11.69 -1.67 7.20
CA ALA A 311 12.48 -0.67 6.48
C ALA A 311 13.45 -1.34 5.49
N GLN A 312 14.17 -2.40 5.89
CA GLN A 312 15.08 -3.16 5.04
C GLN A 312 14.34 -3.84 3.89
N ALA A 313 13.21 -4.50 4.17
CA ALA A 313 12.39 -5.17 3.16
C ALA A 313 11.91 -4.19 2.09
N LYS A 314 11.34 -3.04 2.49
CA LYS A 314 10.86 -2.04 1.55
C LYS A 314 11.99 -1.42 0.75
N LEU A 315 13.07 -0.99 1.41
CA LEU A 315 14.23 -0.38 0.73
C LEU A 315 14.81 -1.32 -0.33
N PHE A 316 15.01 -2.59 0.02
CA PHE A 316 15.56 -3.57 -0.91
C PHE A 316 14.60 -3.83 -2.08
N ALA A 317 13.32 -4.11 -1.81
CA ALA A 317 12.34 -4.46 -2.82
C ALA A 317 12.03 -3.31 -3.80
N THR A 318 11.95 -2.06 -3.31
CA THR A 318 11.73 -0.90 -4.19
C THR A 318 12.92 -0.64 -5.10
N ARG A 319 14.15 -0.70 -4.57
CA ARG A 319 15.37 -0.56 -5.36
C ARG A 319 15.57 -1.70 -6.35
N MET A 320 15.25 -2.93 -5.97
CA MET A 320 15.22 -4.08 -6.87
C MET A 320 14.25 -3.84 -8.02
N ALA A 321 13.02 -3.43 -7.73
CA ALA A 321 12.00 -3.18 -8.75
C ALA A 321 12.45 -2.08 -9.73
N GLU A 322 12.99 -0.97 -9.24
CA GLU A 322 13.51 0.12 -10.07
C GLU A 322 14.66 -0.32 -10.98
N ARG A 323 15.52 -1.24 -10.54
CA ARG A 323 16.61 -1.76 -11.37
C ARG A 323 16.18 -2.84 -12.34
N GLN A 324 15.42 -3.83 -11.85
CA GLN A 324 15.16 -5.05 -12.61
C GLN A 324 14.04 -4.90 -13.64
N LEU A 325 13.02 -4.08 -13.39
CA LEU A 325 11.93 -3.87 -14.37
C LEU A 325 12.42 -3.32 -15.71
N PRO A 326 13.29 -2.29 -15.77
CA PRO A 326 13.88 -1.85 -17.04
C PRO A 326 14.74 -2.94 -17.72
N VAL A 327 15.52 -3.70 -16.94
CA VAL A 327 16.37 -4.78 -17.46
C VAL A 327 15.54 -5.88 -18.11
N LEU A 328 14.41 -6.26 -17.46
CA LEU A 328 13.51 -7.29 -17.98
C LEU A 328 12.72 -6.81 -19.20
N ALA A 329 12.28 -5.55 -19.22
CA ALA A 329 11.70 -4.95 -20.42
C ALA A 329 12.71 -4.93 -21.59
N GLN A 330 13.94 -4.52 -21.33
CA GLN A 330 15.04 -4.51 -22.32
C GLN A 330 15.38 -5.92 -22.83
N ALA A 331 15.23 -6.95 -22.01
CA ALA A 331 15.45 -8.34 -22.42
C ALA A 331 14.45 -8.80 -23.51
N MET A 332 13.30 -8.14 -23.62
CA MET A 332 12.32 -8.38 -24.68
C MET A 332 12.55 -7.50 -25.93
N GLY A 333 13.51 -6.59 -25.92
CA GLY A 333 13.72 -5.63 -26.99
C GLY A 333 12.51 -4.69 -27.16
N ALA A 334 12.20 -4.28 -28.39
CA ALA A 334 11.08 -3.38 -28.68
C ALA A 334 9.72 -3.96 -28.26
N GLU A 335 9.55 -5.27 -28.20
CA GLU A 335 8.33 -5.93 -27.73
C GLU A 335 7.99 -5.54 -26.28
N GLY A 336 9.00 -5.37 -25.41
CA GLY A 336 8.80 -4.95 -24.03
C GLY A 336 8.20 -3.53 -23.85
N LEU A 337 8.14 -2.73 -24.91
CA LEU A 337 7.56 -1.38 -24.88
C LEU A 337 6.04 -1.37 -25.19
N ARG A 338 5.46 -2.51 -25.59
CA ARG A 338 4.04 -2.55 -25.93
C ARG A 338 3.16 -2.50 -24.69
N GLU A 339 2.08 -1.72 -24.76
CA GLU A 339 1.18 -1.43 -23.62
C GLU A 339 0.47 -2.66 -23.03
N HIS A 340 0.28 -3.74 -23.81
CA HIS A 340 -0.32 -4.96 -23.31
C HIS A 340 0.59 -5.72 -22.32
N HIS A 341 1.90 -5.43 -22.34
CA HIS A 341 2.82 -5.92 -21.31
C HIS A 341 2.75 -5.09 -20.02
N PRO A 342 3.09 -5.65 -18.87
CA PRO A 342 2.95 -4.94 -17.60
C PRO A 342 4.04 -3.89 -17.35
N PHE A 343 5.12 -3.84 -18.14
CA PHE A 343 6.36 -3.11 -17.80
C PHE A 343 6.14 -1.62 -17.55
N GLY A 344 5.40 -0.92 -18.41
CA GLY A 344 5.15 0.52 -18.25
C GLY A 344 4.42 0.83 -16.93
N ARG A 345 3.35 0.07 -16.62
CA ARG A 345 2.60 0.23 -15.37
C ARG A 345 3.43 -0.17 -14.15
N HIS A 346 4.19 -1.26 -14.25
CA HIS A 346 5.06 -1.70 -13.15
C HIS A 346 6.20 -0.73 -12.87
N LEU A 347 6.80 -0.13 -13.90
CA LEU A 347 7.81 0.92 -13.74
C LEU A 347 7.25 2.14 -12.99
N ALA A 348 6.06 2.61 -13.38
CA ALA A 348 5.37 3.68 -12.68
C ALA A 348 5.04 3.27 -11.23
N GLY A 349 4.57 2.03 -11.01
CA GLY A 349 4.29 1.49 -9.67
C GLY A 349 5.54 1.41 -8.78
N ALA A 350 6.68 1.00 -9.32
CA ALA A 350 7.95 0.97 -8.59
C ALA A 350 8.39 2.38 -8.14
N ARG A 351 8.17 3.39 -8.99
CA ARG A 351 8.42 4.80 -8.62
C ARG A 351 7.52 5.26 -7.48
N VAL A 352 6.21 4.98 -7.54
CA VAL A 352 5.29 5.29 -6.43
C VAL A 352 5.73 4.58 -5.16
N ALA A 353 6.08 3.28 -5.24
CA ALA A 353 6.53 2.49 -4.10
C ALA A 353 7.76 3.08 -3.41
N GLY A 354 8.65 3.74 -4.15
CA GLY A 354 9.84 4.43 -3.61
C GLY A 354 9.52 5.60 -2.67
N PHE A 355 8.33 6.22 -2.79
CA PHE A 355 7.94 7.40 -2.01
C PHE A 355 6.94 7.10 -0.89
N VAL A 356 5.95 6.24 -1.11
CA VAL A 356 4.88 5.98 -0.13
C VAL A 356 5.41 5.33 1.15
N ASP A 357 4.78 5.61 2.29
CA ASP A 357 5.12 5.09 3.62
C ASP A 357 6.60 5.26 4.03
N GLY A 358 7.16 6.40 3.61
CA GLY A 358 8.54 6.83 3.80
C GLY A 358 9.40 6.56 2.57
N SER A 359 10.02 7.64 2.04
CA SER A 359 10.93 7.54 0.89
C SER A 359 12.12 6.63 1.18
N ASN A 360 12.80 6.17 0.12
CA ASN A 360 13.99 5.33 0.25
C ASN A 360 15.07 6.00 1.12
N GLU A 361 15.21 7.33 1.08
CA GLU A 361 16.14 8.11 1.91
C GLU A 361 15.75 8.05 3.39
N MET A 362 14.44 8.20 3.68
CA MET A 362 13.93 8.07 5.05
C MET A 362 14.11 6.66 5.62
N LEU A 363 14.04 5.63 4.77
CA LEU A 363 14.32 4.25 5.17
C LEU A 363 15.80 4.06 5.49
N LEU A 364 16.72 4.62 4.69
CA LEU A 364 18.15 4.60 4.96
C LEU A 364 18.47 5.25 6.31
N GLU A 365 17.94 6.45 6.55
CA GLU A 365 18.14 7.17 7.82
C GLU A 365 17.57 6.35 9.00
N ARG A 366 16.40 5.74 8.83
CA ARG A 366 15.78 4.90 9.87
C ARG A 366 16.63 3.66 10.17
N ILE A 367 17.14 2.98 9.16
CA ILE A 367 18.02 1.81 9.32
C ILE A 367 19.30 2.23 10.05
N ALA A 368 19.96 3.31 9.61
CA ALA A 368 21.17 3.81 10.24
C ALA A 368 20.96 4.20 11.71
N ALA A 369 19.83 4.84 12.04
CA ALA A 369 19.49 5.20 13.41
C ALA A 369 19.28 3.96 14.30
N LEU A 370 18.57 2.95 13.79
CA LEU A 370 18.30 1.72 14.53
C LEU A 370 19.57 0.86 14.73
N GLN A 371 20.49 0.85 13.78
CA GLN A 371 21.76 0.15 13.91
C GLN A 371 22.68 0.76 14.97
N ARG A 372 22.64 2.09 15.19
CA ARG A 372 23.42 2.76 16.23
C ARG A 372 22.93 2.45 17.64
N THR A 373 21.66 2.11 17.80
CA THR A 373 21.05 1.81 19.11
C THR A 373 20.99 0.30 19.43
N ALA A 374 21.23 -0.55 18.43
CA ALA A 374 21.33 -1.99 18.66
C ALA A 374 22.66 -2.30 19.36
N PRO A 375 22.71 -3.10 20.45
CA PRO A 375 23.95 -3.68 20.90
C PRO A 375 24.57 -4.45 19.74
N THR A 376 25.90 -4.33 19.58
CA THR A 376 26.71 -5.04 18.57
C THR A 376 26.13 -6.42 18.31
N LEU A 377 25.79 -6.69 17.03
CA LEU A 377 25.24 -7.97 16.61
C LEU A 377 25.99 -9.10 17.31
N GLU A 378 25.36 -9.71 18.31
CA GLU A 378 25.78 -11.03 18.76
C GLU A 378 25.61 -11.93 17.53
N ASN A 379 26.72 -12.45 17.03
CA ASN A 379 26.74 -13.45 15.99
C ASN A 379 25.86 -14.64 16.42
N PRO A 380 25.08 -15.20 15.49
CA PRO A 380 24.23 -16.35 15.77
C PRO A 380 24.98 -17.54 16.32
#